data_304acfc709abda06bde9a73c704863bf
#
_entry.id   304acfc709abda06bde9a73c704863bf
#
_cell.length_a   1.000
_cell.length_b   1.000
_cell.length_c   1.000
_cell.angle_alpha   90.00
_cell.angle_beta   90.00
_cell.angle_gamma   90.00
#
_symmetry.space_group_name_H-M   'P 1'
#
loop_
_entity.id
_entity.type
_entity.pdbx_description
1 polymer ?
#
loop_
_entity_poly.entity_id
_entity_poly.type
_entity_poly.pdbx_seq_one_letter_code
_entity_poly.pdbx_strand_id
1 'polypeptide(L)'
;NIYENTNSHTRDRVSGSMNLEVKLLPGLKAVGKAGLDAYWWKGMEFFNLGARSDVDGGMKNWINNSTSTNFEALLMYNKTFHKISVNAIAGISRYERNSEKRTESVNSILVPDFKNISNSNEYPSATQLQSKKIIRSAYGSVSLGYNSYVYLDVTARNDWSSTLPLDNCSYFYPSFGATFIFTDAFKIKSP
;
A
#
# COMPACT_ATOMS: atom_id res chain seq x y z
N ASN A 1 -31.61 23.55 12.09
CA ASN A 1 -31.44 22.45 13.07
C ASN A 1 -30.10 21.78 12.93
N ILE A 2 -29.03 22.36 13.50
CA ILE A 2 -27.67 21.83 13.45
C ILE A 2 -27.55 20.54 14.29
N TYR A 3 -28.41 20.38 15.30
CA TYR A 3 -28.36 19.25 16.24
C TYR A 3 -29.18 18.01 15.82
N GLU A 4 -30.04 18.13 14.82
CA GLU A 4 -30.89 17.02 14.34
C GLU A 4 -30.29 16.27 13.17
N ASN A 5 -29.42 16.92 12.40
CA ASN A 5 -28.65 16.27 11.35
C ASN A 5 -27.38 15.66 11.93
N THR A 6 -27.14 14.40 11.62
CA THR A 6 -26.02 13.65 12.18
C THR A 6 -25.12 13.15 11.07
N ASN A 7 -23.82 13.41 11.22
CA ASN A 7 -22.79 12.76 10.43
C ASN A 7 -21.80 12.08 11.41
N SER A 8 -21.73 10.78 11.37
CA SER A 8 -20.85 10.01 12.26
C SER A 8 -20.12 8.93 11.50
N HIS A 9 -18.89 8.65 11.91
CA HIS A 9 -18.14 7.54 11.36
C HIS A 9 -17.21 6.92 12.42
N THR A 10 -16.91 5.66 12.21
CA THR A 10 -15.95 4.90 13.00
C THR A 10 -14.99 4.20 12.06
N ARG A 11 -13.71 4.21 12.40
CA ARG A 11 -12.67 3.51 11.65
C ARG A 11 -11.81 2.69 12.59
N ASP A 12 -11.82 1.38 12.35
CA ASP A 12 -10.94 0.42 13.01
C ASP A 12 -9.83 0.02 12.05
N ARG A 13 -8.59 -0.10 12.52
CA ARG A 13 -7.45 -0.49 11.71
C ARG A 13 -6.55 -1.44 12.49
N VAL A 14 -6.13 -2.49 11.82
CA VAL A 14 -5.10 -3.43 12.30
C VAL A 14 -3.98 -3.44 11.28
N SER A 15 -2.75 -3.22 11.75
CA SER A 15 -1.57 -3.33 10.92
C SER A 15 -0.46 -4.06 11.67
N GLY A 16 0.29 -4.87 10.94
CA GLY A 16 1.40 -5.62 11.50
C GLY A 16 2.36 -6.11 10.42
N SER A 17 3.59 -6.38 10.81
CA SER A 17 4.59 -6.96 9.94
C SER A 17 5.48 -7.95 10.69
N MET A 18 5.98 -8.93 9.96
CA MET A 18 6.92 -9.93 10.44
C MET A 18 8.08 -10.03 9.47
N ASN A 19 9.30 -10.13 10.01
CA ASN A 19 10.52 -10.34 9.27
C ASN A 19 11.24 -11.56 9.81
N LEU A 20 11.71 -12.42 8.90
CA LEU A 20 12.53 -13.58 9.20
C LEU A 20 13.85 -13.45 8.42
N GLU A 21 14.97 -13.46 9.12
CA GLU A 21 16.30 -13.44 8.51
C GLU A 21 17.03 -14.75 8.82
N VAL A 22 17.58 -15.38 7.80
CA VAL A 22 18.38 -16.61 7.91
C VAL A 22 19.73 -16.39 7.25
N LYS A 23 20.80 -16.55 8.01
CA LYS A 23 22.18 -16.57 7.47
C LYS A 23 22.44 -17.92 6.81
N LEU A 24 22.64 -17.94 5.50
CA LEU A 24 22.87 -19.15 4.74
C LEU A 24 24.35 -19.52 4.68
N LEU A 25 25.19 -18.51 4.36
CA LEU A 25 26.64 -18.64 4.24
C LEU A 25 27.31 -17.34 4.71
N PRO A 26 28.62 -17.31 4.96
CA PRO A 26 29.34 -16.07 5.21
C PRO A 26 29.14 -15.06 4.08
N GLY A 27 28.51 -13.93 4.41
CA GLY A 27 28.14 -12.88 3.45
C GLY A 27 26.80 -13.09 2.73
N LEU A 28 26.13 -14.24 2.83
CA LEU A 28 24.83 -14.51 2.19
C LEU A 28 23.73 -14.72 3.23
N LYS A 29 22.65 -13.99 3.09
CA LYS A 29 21.45 -14.14 3.92
C LYS A 29 20.18 -14.13 3.08
N ALA A 30 19.18 -14.87 3.55
CA ALA A 30 17.83 -14.85 3.04
C ALA A 30 16.95 -14.07 4.02
N VAL A 31 16.04 -13.25 3.49
CA VAL A 31 15.09 -12.48 4.30
C VAL A 31 13.70 -12.69 3.74
N GLY A 32 12.78 -13.12 4.60
CA GLY A 32 11.35 -13.17 4.32
C GLY A 32 10.63 -12.06 5.08
N LYS A 33 9.75 -11.32 4.40
CA LYS A 33 8.91 -10.30 5.03
C LYS A 33 7.47 -10.56 4.70
N ALA A 34 6.59 -10.39 5.70
CA ALA A 34 5.14 -10.43 5.54
C ALA A 34 4.54 -9.20 6.23
N GLY A 35 3.59 -8.55 5.57
CA GLY A 35 2.88 -7.40 6.10
C GLY A 35 1.39 -7.52 5.86
N LEU A 36 0.62 -7.05 6.83
CA LEU A 36 -0.84 -6.94 6.78
C LEU A 36 -1.24 -5.53 7.21
N ASP A 37 -2.15 -4.93 6.46
CA ASP A 37 -2.85 -3.70 6.83
C ASP A 37 -4.32 -3.85 6.44
N ALA A 38 -5.19 -3.80 7.44
CA ALA A 38 -6.63 -3.94 7.25
C ALA A 38 -7.36 -2.83 8.00
N TYR A 39 -8.36 -2.25 7.37
CA TYR A 39 -9.25 -1.31 8.02
C TYR A 39 -10.71 -1.56 7.65
N TRP A 40 -11.55 -1.22 8.60
CA TRP A 40 -13.01 -1.21 8.48
C TRP A 40 -13.49 0.20 8.84
N TRP A 41 -14.09 0.87 7.87
CA TRP A 41 -14.59 2.21 8.03
C TRP A 41 -16.07 2.24 7.71
N LYS A 42 -16.89 2.54 8.70
CA LYS A 42 -18.35 2.65 8.60
C LYS A 42 -18.77 4.05 8.99
N GLY A 43 -19.83 4.55 8.37
CA GLY A 43 -20.40 5.82 8.71
C GLY A 43 -21.85 5.93 8.33
N MET A 44 -22.45 6.99 8.84
CA MET A 44 -23.84 7.34 8.67
C MET A 44 -23.97 8.85 8.48
N GLU A 45 -24.76 9.25 7.50
CA GLU A 45 -25.29 10.60 7.35
C GLU A 45 -26.81 10.52 7.54
N PHE A 46 -27.35 11.37 8.37
CA PHE A 46 -28.78 11.48 8.63
C PHE A 46 -29.21 12.95 8.56
N PHE A 47 -30.21 13.23 7.73
CA PHE A 47 -30.89 14.51 7.62
C PHE A 47 -32.30 14.33 8.09
N ASN A 48 -32.68 15.07 9.16
CA ASN A 48 -34.00 14.98 9.72
C ASN A 48 -35.02 15.70 8.84
N LEU A 49 -36.32 15.42 9.01
CA LEU A 49 -37.41 16.10 8.34
C LEU A 49 -37.35 17.63 8.62
N GLY A 50 -37.59 18.44 7.58
CA GLY A 50 -37.51 19.86 7.68
C GLY A 50 -36.12 20.45 7.70
N ALA A 51 -35.09 19.66 7.41
CA ALA A 51 -33.73 20.15 7.23
C ALA A 51 -33.66 21.12 6.05
N ARG A 52 -32.93 22.23 6.17
CA ARG A 52 -32.82 23.27 5.12
C ARG A 52 -32.21 22.72 3.81
N SER A 53 -31.35 21.74 3.91
CA SER A 53 -30.71 21.13 2.76
C SER A 53 -31.53 19.99 2.12
N ASP A 54 -32.45 19.41 2.89
CA ASP A 54 -33.27 18.28 2.46
C ASP A 54 -34.57 18.29 3.32
N VAL A 55 -35.64 18.83 2.75
CA VAL A 55 -36.91 19.05 3.50
C VAL A 55 -37.57 17.72 3.84
N ASP A 56 -37.43 16.74 2.98
CA ASP A 56 -38.02 15.39 3.17
C ASP A 56 -37.13 14.49 4.03
N GLY A 57 -35.92 14.97 4.35
CA GLY A 57 -34.93 14.23 5.10
C GLY A 57 -34.34 13.06 4.32
N GLY A 58 -33.35 12.40 4.90
CA GLY A 58 -32.69 11.27 4.24
C GLY A 58 -31.69 10.59 5.16
N MET A 59 -31.29 9.37 4.76
CA MET A 59 -30.28 8.63 5.46
C MET A 59 -29.36 7.93 4.48
N LYS A 60 -28.07 7.91 4.79
CA LYS A 60 -27.07 7.21 4.03
C LYS A 60 -26.11 6.49 4.98
N ASN A 61 -25.98 5.19 4.78
CA ASN A 61 -25.00 4.36 5.45
C ASN A 61 -23.92 3.95 4.47
N TRP A 62 -22.68 3.85 4.93
CA TRP A 62 -21.61 3.26 4.14
C TRP A 62 -20.69 2.40 4.99
N ILE A 63 -20.17 1.35 4.35
CA ILE A 63 -19.11 0.51 4.87
C ILE A 63 -18.01 0.47 3.81
N ASN A 64 -16.79 0.74 4.21
CA ASN A 64 -15.61 0.67 3.35
C ASN A 64 -14.54 -0.18 4.04
N ASN A 65 -14.32 -1.38 3.54
CA ASN A 65 -13.34 -2.32 4.04
C ASN A 65 -12.16 -2.39 3.07
N SER A 66 -10.96 -2.41 3.58
CA SER A 66 -9.77 -2.64 2.75
C SER A 66 -8.76 -3.48 3.49
N THR A 67 -8.24 -4.49 2.82
CA THR A 67 -7.16 -5.34 3.32
C THR A 67 -6.03 -5.32 2.30
N SER A 68 -4.83 -5.01 2.78
CA SER A 68 -3.59 -5.05 1.99
C SER A 68 -2.63 -6.05 2.62
N THR A 69 -2.07 -6.93 1.80
CA THR A 69 -1.02 -7.86 2.20
C THR A 69 0.22 -7.63 1.34
N ASN A 70 1.38 -7.75 1.94
CA ASN A 70 2.66 -7.69 1.26
C ASN A 70 3.52 -8.88 1.70
N PHE A 71 4.05 -9.61 0.72
CA PHE A 71 5.01 -10.68 0.92
C PHE A 71 6.25 -10.37 0.10
N GLU A 72 7.43 -10.53 0.70
CA GLU A 72 8.71 -10.29 0.06
C GLU A 72 9.70 -11.37 0.46
N ALA A 73 10.44 -11.89 -0.50
CA ALA A 73 11.56 -12.77 -0.28
C ALA A 73 12.81 -12.20 -0.95
N LEU A 74 13.89 -12.13 -0.20
CA LEU A 74 15.16 -11.50 -0.59
C LEU A 74 16.31 -12.46 -0.37
N LEU A 75 17.27 -12.46 -1.29
CA LEU A 75 18.63 -12.92 -1.08
C LEU A 75 19.55 -11.69 -1.05
N MET A 76 20.36 -11.59 -0.03
CA MET A 76 21.30 -10.47 0.16
C MET A 76 22.71 -11.03 0.31
N TYR A 77 23.61 -10.56 -0.54
CA TYR A 77 25.01 -10.93 -0.50
C TYR A 77 25.85 -9.70 -0.23
N ASN A 78 26.74 -9.79 0.75
CA ASN A 78 27.70 -8.75 1.08
C ASN A 78 29.04 -9.40 1.40
N LYS A 79 30.06 -9.09 0.62
CA LYS A 79 31.41 -9.60 0.84
C LYS A 79 32.45 -8.66 0.24
N THR A 80 33.57 -8.53 0.96
CA THR A 80 34.74 -7.81 0.46
C THR A 80 35.86 -8.81 0.14
N PHE A 81 36.41 -8.74 -1.07
CA PHE A 81 37.51 -9.52 -1.56
C PHE A 81 38.70 -8.59 -1.81
N HIS A 82 39.66 -8.54 -0.90
CA HIS A 82 40.78 -7.62 -0.95
C HIS A 82 40.34 -6.16 -1.10
N LYS A 83 40.40 -5.64 -2.32
CA LYS A 83 40.07 -4.24 -2.67
C LYS A 83 38.68 -4.09 -3.30
N ILE A 84 37.96 -5.17 -3.52
CA ILE A 84 36.65 -5.18 -4.18
C ILE A 84 35.59 -5.51 -3.14
N SER A 85 34.64 -4.62 -2.95
CA SER A 85 33.42 -4.88 -2.19
C SER A 85 32.25 -5.17 -3.13
N VAL A 86 31.48 -6.19 -2.80
CA VAL A 86 30.31 -6.64 -3.56
C VAL A 86 29.10 -6.62 -2.63
N ASN A 87 28.11 -5.83 -2.97
CA ASN A 87 26.78 -5.89 -2.37
C ASN A 87 25.80 -6.25 -3.45
N ALA A 88 25.05 -7.32 -3.26
CA ALA A 88 24.04 -7.75 -4.22
C ALA A 88 22.74 -8.10 -3.49
N ILE A 89 21.62 -7.75 -4.10
CA ILE A 89 20.30 -8.10 -3.64
C ILE A 89 19.52 -8.66 -4.82
N ALA A 90 18.82 -9.78 -4.59
CA ALA A 90 17.82 -10.28 -5.51
C ALA A 90 16.54 -10.56 -4.71
N GLY A 91 15.41 -10.18 -5.24
CA GLY A 91 14.15 -10.30 -4.51
C GLY A 91 12.94 -10.46 -5.40
N ILE A 92 11.91 -11.03 -4.81
CA ILE A 92 10.57 -11.11 -5.38
C ILE A 92 9.59 -10.56 -4.34
N SER A 93 8.52 -9.93 -4.80
CA SER A 93 7.46 -9.48 -3.91
C SER A 93 6.08 -9.67 -4.53
N ARG A 94 5.08 -9.78 -3.66
CA ARG A 94 3.67 -9.78 -4.01
C ARG A 94 2.93 -8.85 -3.08
N TYR A 95 2.33 -7.82 -3.65
CA TYR A 95 1.39 -6.94 -3.00
C TYR A 95 -0.02 -7.28 -3.49
N GLU A 96 -0.95 -7.42 -2.56
CA GLU A 96 -2.37 -7.62 -2.87
C GLU A 96 -3.22 -6.66 -2.03
N ARG A 97 -4.16 -5.98 -2.67
CA ARG A 97 -5.15 -5.13 -2.01
C ARG A 97 -6.53 -5.52 -2.47
N ASN A 98 -7.40 -5.83 -1.51
CA ASN A 98 -8.82 -6.06 -1.69
C ASN A 98 -9.56 -4.92 -1.00
N SER A 99 -10.50 -4.29 -1.68
CA SER A 99 -11.35 -3.27 -1.09
C SER A 99 -12.81 -3.46 -1.52
N GLU A 100 -13.70 -3.21 -0.58
CA GLU A 100 -15.13 -3.27 -0.78
C GLU A 100 -15.78 -2.03 -0.18
N LYS A 101 -16.59 -1.35 -0.96
CA LYS A 101 -17.42 -0.24 -0.51
C LYS A 101 -18.88 -0.58 -0.76
N ARG A 102 -19.69 -0.55 0.30
CA ARG A 102 -21.15 -0.65 0.25
C ARG A 102 -21.74 0.68 0.69
N THR A 103 -22.75 1.11 0.00
CA THR A 103 -23.49 2.33 0.33
C THR A 103 -24.97 2.02 0.20
N GLU A 104 -25.73 2.39 1.20
CA GLU A 104 -27.19 2.29 1.24
C GLU A 104 -27.73 3.68 1.54
N SER A 105 -28.77 4.10 0.83
CA SER A 105 -29.39 5.39 1.06
C SER A 105 -30.89 5.33 0.83
N VAL A 106 -31.59 6.15 1.60
CA VAL A 106 -33.01 6.45 1.44
C VAL A 106 -33.20 7.95 1.48
N ASN A 107 -34.19 8.42 0.72
CA ASN A 107 -34.70 9.77 0.79
C ASN A 107 -36.10 9.70 1.43
N SER A 108 -36.63 10.84 1.86
CA SER A 108 -38.02 10.94 2.39
C SER A 108 -38.26 10.08 3.60
N ILE A 109 -37.65 10.42 4.73
CA ILE A 109 -37.84 9.70 6.00
C ILE A 109 -39.27 9.92 6.55
N LEU A 110 -39.84 8.92 7.23
CA LEU A 110 -41.20 8.92 7.74
C LEU A 110 -41.31 9.50 9.14
N VAL A 111 -40.40 9.10 10.02
CA VAL A 111 -40.44 9.40 11.45
C VAL A 111 -39.22 10.26 11.78
N PRO A 112 -39.41 11.47 12.33
CA PRO A 112 -38.31 12.33 12.78
C PRO A 112 -37.42 11.59 13.79
N ASP A 113 -36.13 11.87 13.78
CA ASP A 113 -35.11 11.35 14.71
C ASP A 113 -34.95 9.83 14.73
N PHE A 114 -35.67 9.07 13.92
CA PHE A 114 -35.54 7.63 13.81
C PHE A 114 -34.49 7.25 12.76
N LYS A 115 -33.27 7.03 13.22
CA LYS A 115 -32.08 6.73 12.38
C LYS A 115 -32.01 5.27 11.95
N ASN A 116 -32.89 4.87 11.03
CA ASN A 116 -32.95 3.52 10.47
C ASN A 116 -33.16 3.60 8.96
N ILE A 117 -32.45 2.78 8.20
CA ILE A 117 -32.55 2.74 6.73
C ILE A 117 -33.96 2.34 6.24
N SER A 118 -34.74 1.66 7.08
CA SER A 118 -36.11 1.31 6.79
C SER A 118 -37.12 2.44 7.08
N ASN A 119 -36.65 3.58 7.59
CA ASN A 119 -37.48 4.73 7.90
C ASN A 119 -37.79 5.57 6.63
N SER A 120 -38.38 4.92 5.63
CA SER A 120 -38.77 5.55 4.37
C SER A 120 -39.92 4.79 3.72
N ASN A 121 -40.74 5.47 2.92
CA ASN A 121 -41.70 4.84 2.01
C ASN A 121 -41.05 4.27 0.75
N GLU A 122 -39.79 4.63 0.50
CA GLU A 122 -39.06 4.21 -0.67
C GLU A 122 -38.17 3.00 -0.36
N TYR A 123 -37.92 2.17 -1.37
CA TYR A 123 -36.91 1.13 -1.25
C TYR A 123 -35.51 1.74 -1.14
N PRO A 124 -34.63 1.25 -0.23
CA PRO A 124 -33.27 1.72 -0.16
C PRO A 124 -32.52 1.52 -1.48
N SER A 125 -31.83 2.55 -1.94
CA SER A 125 -30.86 2.42 -3.00
C SER A 125 -29.59 1.79 -2.42
N ALA A 126 -29.10 0.70 -3.01
CA ALA A 126 -27.91 0.00 -2.56
C ALA A 126 -26.88 -0.07 -3.68
N THR A 127 -25.63 0.24 -3.36
CA THR A 127 -24.49 0.13 -4.28
C THR A 127 -23.36 -0.65 -3.63
N GLN A 128 -22.78 -1.59 -4.38
CA GLN A 128 -21.59 -2.33 -3.96
C GLN A 128 -20.50 -2.20 -5.01
N LEU A 129 -19.33 -1.76 -4.58
CA LEU A 129 -18.14 -1.66 -5.40
C LEU A 129 -17.05 -2.55 -4.80
N GLN A 130 -16.46 -3.40 -5.61
CA GLN A 130 -15.36 -4.25 -5.22
C GLN A 130 -14.16 -3.98 -6.13
N SER A 131 -12.97 -3.94 -5.53
CA SER A 131 -11.73 -3.76 -6.26
C SER A 131 -10.67 -4.69 -5.70
N LYS A 132 -9.97 -5.37 -6.61
CA LYS A 132 -8.81 -6.21 -6.28
C LYS A 132 -7.63 -5.78 -7.14
N LYS A 133 -6.50 -5.48 -6.48
CA LYS A 133 -5.24 -5.15 -7.13
C LYS A 133 -4.16 -6.11 -6.65
N ILE A 134 -3.45 -6.69 -7.61
CA ILE A 134 -2.27 -7.53 -7.33
C ILE A 134 -1.10 -6.94 -8.12
N ILE A 135 0.04 -6.74 -7.44
CA ILE A 135 1.31 -6.41 -8.06
C ILE A 135 2.29 -7.52 -7.69
N ARG A 136 2.93 -8.12 -8.68
CA ARG A 136 4.06 -9.03 -8.50
C ARG A 136 5.30 -8.32 -9.00
N SER A 137 6.41 -8.49 -8.30
CA SER A 137 7.66 -7.83 -8.67
C SER A 137 8.82 -8.80 -8.56
N ALA A 138 9.76 -8.68 -9.50
CA ALA A 138 11.09 -9.25 -9.39
C ALA A 138 12.11 -8.13 -9.54
N TYR A 139 13.12 -8.09 -8.68
CA TYR A 139 14.10 -7.01 -8.70
C TYR A 139 15.45 -7.49 -8.21
N GLY A 140 16.47 -6.75 -8.60
CA GLY A 140 17.82 -6.97 -8.14
C GLY A 140 18.65 -5.71 -8.20
N SER A 141 19.69 -5.67 -7.37
CA SER A 141 20.71 -4.63 -7.40
C SER A 141 22.08 -5.24 -7.15
N VAL A 142 23.09 -4.67 -7.80
CA VAL A 142 24.49 -5.00 -7.57
C VAL A 142 25.25 -3.68 -7.41
N SER A 143 25.97 -3.54 -6.29
CA SER A 143 26.89 -2.45 -6.02
C SER A 143 28.31 -3.02 -5.92
N LEU A 144 29.20 -2.56 -6.76
CA LEU A 144 30.59 -2.94 -6.80
C LEU A 144 31.45 -1.74 -6.35
N GLY A 145 32.24 -1.92 -5.30
CA GLY A 145 33.20 -0.91 -4.84
C GLY A 145 34.63 -1.37 -5.08
N TYR A 146 35.50 -0.46 -5.53
CA TYR A 146 36.93 -0.70 -5.67
C TYR A 146 37.74 0.29 -4.82
N ASN A 147 38.60 -0.22 -3.95
CA ASN A 147 39.48 0.53 -3.04
C ASN A 147 38.73 1.63 -2.24
N SER A 148 37.43 1.49 -2.03
CA SER A 148 36.57 2.47 -1.33
C SER A 148 36.46 3.85 -2.00
N TYR A 149 36.94 4.04 -3.23
CA TYR A 149 36.84 5.31 -3.95
C TYR A 149 36.13 5.23 -5.32
N VAL A 150 35.92 4.05 -5.89
CA VAL A 150 35.08 3.86 -7.09
C VAL A 150 33.92 2.95 -6.73
N TYR A 151 32.71 3.35 -7.11
CA TYR A 151 31.52 2.53 -6.95
C TYR A 151 30.71 2.51 -8.24
N LEU A 152 30.21 1.34 -8.59
CA LEU A 152 29.29 1.11 -9.70
C LEU A 152 28.04 0.43 -9.16
N ASP A 153 26.88 1.02 -9.43
CA ASP A 153 25.60 0.55 -8.99
C ASP A 153 24.71 0.23 -10.19
N VAL A 154 24.15 -0.97 -10.20
CA VAL A 154 23.19 -1.40 -11.22
C VAL A 154 21.95 -1.92 -10.50
N THR A 155 20.79 -1.42 -10.88
CA THR A 155 19.51 -1.94 -10.37
C THR A 155 18.59 -2.25 -11.53
N ALA A 156 17.77 -3.26 -11.34
CA ALA A 156 16.70 -3.60 -12.28
C ALA A 156 15.48 -4.09 -11.49
N ARG A 157 14.31 -3.68 -11.94
CA ARG A 157 13.03 -4.10 -11.38
C ARG A 157 12.03 -4.30 -12.50
N ASN A 158 11.24 -5.36 -12.38
CA ASN A 158 10.09 -5.59 -13.23
C ASN A 158 8.85 -5.80 -12.37
N ASP A 159 7.79 -5.06 -12.67
CA ASP A 159 6.50 -5.13 -12.00
C ASP A 159 5.42 -5.63 -12.97
N TRP A 160 4.59 -6.57 -12.50
CA TRP A 160 3.39 -7.04 -13.21
C TRP A 160 2.16 -6.65 -12.40
N SER A 161 1.28 -5.84 -13.00
CA SER A 161 0.07 -5.33 -12.35
C SER A 161 -1.20 -5.94 -12.94
N SER A 162 -2.08 -6.47 -12.07
CA SER A 162 -3.39 -7.01 -12.46
C SER A 162 -4.40 -5.96 -12.92
N THR A 163 -4.10 -4.67 -12.74
CA THR A 163 -5.01 -3.57 -13.11
C THR A 163 -4.77 -3.06 -14.53
N LEU A 164 -3.84 -3.68 -15.24
CA LEU A 164 -3.45 -3.32 -16.60
C LEU A 164 -3.81 -4.43 -17.58
N PRO A 165 -4.03 -4.10 -18.88
CA PRO A 165 -4.26 -5.10 -19.91
C PRO A 165 -3.13 -6.15 -19.94
N LEU A 166 -3.47 -7.40 -20.23
CA LEU A 166 -2.51 -8.52 -20.23
C LEU A 166 -1.29 -8.27 -21.13
N ASP A 167 -1.51 -7.65 -22.28
CA ASP A 167 -0.45 -7.37 -23.25
C ASP A 167 0.51 -6.25 -22.80
N ASN A 168 0.13 -5.45 -21.81
CA ASN A 168 0.90 -4.32 -21.28
C ASN A 168 0.91 -4.27 -19.74
N CYS A 169 0.89 -5.42 -19.08
CA CYS A 169 0.87 -5.50 -17.62
C CYS A 169 2.25 -5.48 -16.97
N SER A 170 3.33 -5.48 -17.76
CA SER A 170 4.73 -5.59 -17.32
C SER A 170 5.48 -4.29 -17.54
N TYR A 171 6.20 -3.82 -16.51
CA TYR A 171 7.02 -2.61 -16.55
C TYR A 171 8.40 -2.90 -16.03
N PHE A 172 9.41 -2.57 -16.84
CA PHE A 172 10.81 -2.76 -16.50
C PHE A 172 11.49 -1.42 -16.20
N TYR A 173 12.19 -1.35 -15.07
CA TYR A 173 12.87 -0.15 -14.57
C TYR A 173 14.36 -0.47 -14.34
N PRO A 174 15.26 -0.18 -15.27
CA PRO A 174 16.70 -0.24 -15.04
C PRO A 174 17.23 1.07 -14.46
N SER A 175 18.30 1.00 -13.67
CA SER A 175 19.05 2.15 -13.20
C SER A 175 20.55 1.83 -13.15
N PHE A 176 21.40 2.81 -13.50
CA PHE A 176 22.84 2.72 -13.46
C PHE A 176 23.39 3.93 -12.72
N GLY A 177 24.34 3.70 -11.83
CA GLY A 177 25.03 4.74 -11.09
C GLY A 177 26.54 4.48 -11.07
N ALA A 178 27.31 5.57 -11.07
CA ALA A 178 28.76 5.52 -10.85
C ALA A 178 29.16 6.65 -9.88
N THR A 179 29.99 6.32 -8.91
CA THR A 179 30.49 7.29 -7.91
C THR A 179 32.01 7.19 -7.85
N PHE A 180 32.67 8.35 -7.86
CA PHE A 180 34.12 8.48 -7.69
C PHE A 180 34.45 9.45 -6.56
N ILE A 181 35.10 8.95 -5.50
CA ILE A 181 35.54 9.72 -4.35
C ILE A 181 36.99 10.13 -4.58
N PHE A 182 37.18 11.30 -5.18
CA PHE A 182 38.53 11.78 -5.59
C PHE A 182 39.43 12.08 -4.40
N THR A 183 38.87 12.48 -3.24
CA THR A 183 39.66 12.73 -2.02
C THR A 183 40.37 11.49 -1.55
N ASP A 184 39.72 10.36 -1.59
CA ASP A 184 40.28 9.07 -1.16
C ASP A 184 41.23 8.50 -2.23
N ALA A 185 40.87 8.66 -3.51
CA ALA A 185 41.71 8.23 -4.60
C ALA A 185 43.08 8.95 -4.61
N PHE A 186 43.09 10.27 -4.37
CA PHE A 186 44.28 11.12 -4.35
C PHE A 186 44.87 11.34 -2.96
N LYS A 187 44.31 10.65 -1.92
CA LYS A 187 44.74 10.76 -0.51
C LYS A 187 44.82 12.23 -0.01
N ILE A 188 43.88 13.05 -0.42
CA ILE A 188 43.78 14.45 -0.02
C ILE A 188 43.36 14.46 1.45
N LYS A 189 44.25 14.89 2.35
CA LYS A 189 43.91 15.09 3.77
C LYS A 189 43.09 16.38 3.89
N SER A 190 41.92 16.32 4.54
CA SER A 190 41.25 17.54 5.02
C SER A 190 42.16 18.23 6.05
N PRO A 191 42.29 19.56 6.03
CA PRO A 191 43.05 20.30 7.03
C PRO A 191 42.41 20.19 8.42
#